data_a3ef2cfcad5963a57819f6af2a4a304e
#
_entry.id   a3ef2cfcad5963a57819f6af2a4a304e
#
_cell.length_a   1.000
_cell.length_b   1.000
_cell.length_c   1.000
_cell.angle_alpha   90.00
_cell.angle_beta   90.00
_cell.angle_gamma   90.00
#
_symmetry.space_group_name_H-M   'P 1'
#
loop_
_entity.id
_entity.type
_entity.pdbx_description
1 polymer ?
#
loop_
_entity_poly.entity_id
_entity_poly.type
_entity_poly.pdbx_seq_one_letter_code
_entity_poly.pdbx_strand_id
1 'polypeptide(L)'
;VLIVAITLGALLALAVAGIGTYGWYSARQEQLAVEEAEQARRTGPLALAPIPAPEAESPECAAVVGALPRELKVGDALVPRRELAQPAPPATIAWGDGDHDPITVRCGIDAPAELTPTAQLVDVSGVSWLEINQGGDTSWLAVDRPVYVALSVPGGTGTGPLQDLSAVLGEKLPKQPVFP
;
A
#
# COMPACT_ATOMS: atom_id res chain seq x y z
N VAL A 1 33.86 -61.14 9.01
CA VAL A 1 33.59 -60.39 7.77
C VAL A 1 32.10 -60.00 7.70
N LEU A 2 31.14 -60.88 7.91
CA LEU A 2 29.71 -60.62 7.83
C LEU A 2 29.21 -59.55 8.83
N ILE A 3 29.66 -59.66 10.08
CA ILE A 3 29.25 -58.70 11.16
C ILE A 3 29.76 -57.28 10.85
N VAL A 4 31.00 -57.16 10.35
CA VAL A 4 31.60 -55.89 9.98
C VAL A 4 30.82 -55.25 8.78
N ALA A 5 30.41 -56.04 7.81
CA ALA A 5 29.62 -55.56 6.70
C ALA A 5 28.22 -55.05 7.14
N ILE A 6 27.57 -55.75 8.07
CA ILE A 6 26.24 -55.37 8.59
C ILE A 6 26.37 -54.08 9.44
N THR A 7 27.37 -53.93 10.27
CA THR A 7 27.58 -52.72 11.09
C THR A 7 27.91 -51.52 10.23
N LEU A 8 28.74 -51.69 9.19
CA LEU A 8 29.02 -50.59 8.23
C LEU A 8 27.78 -50.15 7.47
N GLY A 9 26.98 -51.12 7.02
CA GLY A 9 25.71 -50.85 6.32
C GLY A 9 24.70 -50.10 7.21
N ALA A 10 24.56 -50.48 8.46
CA ALA A 10 23.70 -49.82 9.42
C ALA A 10 24.15 -48.36 9.72
N LEU A 11 25.45 -48.17 9.90
CA LEU A 11 26.00 -46.80 10.12
C LEU A 11 25.80 -45.91 8.90
N LEU A 12 25.96 -46.45 7.69
CA LEU A 12 25.73 -45.69 6.48
C LEU A 12 24.26 -45.32 6.32
N ALA A 13 23.35 -46.24 6.61
CA ALA A 13 21.91 -45.98 6.57
C ALA A 13 21.48 -44.90 7.58
N LEU A 14 22.04 -44.93 8.80
CA LEU A 14 21.78 -43.89 9.80
C LEU A 14 22.36 -42.52 9.39
N ALA A 15 23.53 -42.50 8.75
CA ALA A 15 24.13 -41.26 8.27
C ALA A 15 23.27 -40.64 7.14
N VAL A 16 22.81 -41.46 6.18
CA VAL A 16 21.93 -40.98 5.10
C VAL A 16 20.57 -40.49 5.63
N ALA A 17 19.98 -41.24 6.58
CA ALA A 17 18.73 -40.80 7.21
C ALA A 17 18.93 -39.50 8.01
N GLY A 18 20.06 -39.36 8.72
CA GLY A 18 20.40 -38.13 9.47
C GLY A 18 20.58 -36.92 8.55
N ILE A 19 21.27 -37.08 7.42
CA ILE A 19 21.44 -36.01 6.44
C ILE A 19 20.07 -35.62 5.79
N GLY A 20 19.27 -36.64 5.46
CA GLY A 20 17.93 -36.38 4.86
C GLY A 20 17.00 -35.65 5.80
N THR A 21 16.95 -36.05 7.07
CA THR A 21 16.10 -35.38 8.08
C THR A 21 16.62 -33.99 8.40
N TYR A 22 17.92 -33.79 8.49
CA TYR A 22 18.51 -32.47 8.73
C TYR A 22 18.25 -31.53 7.52
N GLY A 23 18.44 -32.01 6.30
CA GLY A 23 18.16 -31.23 5.09
C GLY A 23 16.68 -30.83 4.97
N TRP A 24 15.77 -31.75 5.29
CA TRP A 24 14.33 -31.43 5.32
C TRP A 24 13.99 -30.42 6.42
N TYR A 25 14.58 -30.56 7.60
CA TYR A 25 14.37 -29.64 8.72
C TYR A 25 14.89 -28.23 8.39
N SER A 26 16.11 -28.11 7.84
CA SER A 26 16.69 -26.81 7.46
C SER A 26 15.88 -26.12 6.36
N ALA A 27 15.45 -26.86 5.33
CA ALA A 27 14.62 -26.30 4.26
C ALA A 27 13.26 -25.79 4.78
N ARG A 28 12.66 -26.50 5.73
CA ARG A 28 11.41 -26.06 6.38
C ARG A 28 11.59 -24.79 7.22
N GLN A 29 12.73 -24.67 7.94
CA GLN A 29 13.05 -23.47 8.70
C GLN A 29 13.26 -22.26 7.79
N GLU A 30 13.91 -22.43 6.64
CA GLU A 30 14.09 -21.37 5.65
C GLU A 30 12.74 -20.91 5.08
N GLN A 31 11.83 -21.83 4.76
CA GLN A 31 10.48 -21.50 4.30
C GLN A 31 9.69 -20.70 5.33
N LEU A 32 9.70 -21.14 6.60
CA LEU A 32 9.02 -20.42 7.69
C LEU A 32 9.60 -19.01 7.88
N ALA A 33 10.93 -18.87 7.81
CA ALA A 33 11.56 -17.55 7.92
C ALA A 33 11.20 -16.62 6.76
N VAL A 34 11.05 -17.13 5.54
CA VAL A 34 10.59 -16.36 4.38
C VAL A 34 9.12 -15.94 4.55
N GLU A 35 8.26 -16.86 4.99
CA GLU A 35 6.85 -16.57 5.25
C GLU A 35 6.68 -15.50 6.35
N GLU A 36 7.43 -15.65 7.46
CA GLU A 36 7.44 -14.65 8.55
C GLU A 36 7.94 -13.29 8.08
N ALA A 37 9.00 -13.25 7.27
CA ALA A 37 9.54 -11.99 6.71
C ALA A 37 8.56 -11.34 5.74
N GLU A 38 7.83 -12.12 4.95
CA GLU A 38 6.79 -11.61 4.05
C GLU A 38 5.58 -11.09 4.82
N GLN A 39 5.13 -11.82 5.83
CA GLN A 39 4.09 -11.38 6.76
C GLN A 39 4.47 -10.07 7.47
N ALA A 40 5.71 -9.98 7.97
CA ALA A 40 6.21 -8.77 8.60
C ALA A 40 6.24 -7.57 7.64
N ARG A 41 6.58 -7.80 6.37
CA ARG A 41 6.53 -6.75 5.34
C ARG A 41 5.09 -6.33 5.03
N ARG A 42 4.14 -7.26 5.04
CA ARG A 42 2.73 -6.95 4.79
C ARG A 42 2.07 -6.19 5.93
N THR A 43 2.41 -6.48 7.18
CA THR A 43 1.78 -5.91 8.38
C THR A 43 2.60 -4.83 9.07
N GLY A 44 3.91 -4.76 8.82
CA GLY A 44 4.82 -3.76 9.39
C GLY A 44 4.63 -2.35 8.83
N PRO A 45 5.41 -1.37 9.33
CA PRO A 45 5.36 0.00 8.83
C PRO A 45 5.64 0.07 7.32
N LEU A 46 4.78 0.79 6.60
CA LEU A 46 4.86 0.92 5.15
C LEU A 46 5.92 1.95 4.75
N ALA A 47 6.95 1.51 4.03
CA ALA A 47 7.93 2.42 3.43
C ALA A 47 7.38 2.99 2.11
N LEU A 48 7.33 4.31 2.02
CA LEU A 48 6.88 5.03 0.83
C LEU A 48 8.01 5.90 0.29
N ALA A 49 8.17 5.88 -1.04
CA ALA A 49 9.09 6.81 -1.69
C ALA A 49 8.62 8.26 -1.48
N PRO A 50 9.54 9.20 -1.17
CA PRO A 50 9.20 10.60 -1.10
C PRO A 50 8.85 11.11 -2.50
N ILE A 51 7.80 11.95 -2.58
CA ILE A 51 7.46 12.72 -3.78
C ILE A 51 7.37 14.20 -3.38
N PRO A 52 7.61 15.14 -4.30
CA PRO A 52 7.44 16.55 -4.02
C PRO A 52 6.01 16.85 -3.57
N ALA A 53 5.89 17.51 -2.42
CA ALA A 53 4.61 17.91 -1.83
C ALA A 53 4.78 19.29 -1.16
N PRO A 54 4.92 20.37 -1.95
CA PRO A 54 5.24 21.71 -1.43
C PRO A 54 4.13 22.27 -0.54
N GLU A 55 2.89 21.82 -0.72
CA GLU A 55 1.72 22.29 0.05
C GLU A 55 1.29 21.29 1.15
N ALA A 56 2.11 20.29 1.45
CA ALA A 56 1.80 19.28 2.46
C ALA A 56 1.56 19.86 3.88
N GLU A 57 2.20 20.97 4.19
CA GLU A 57 2.05 21.67 5.50
C GLU A 57 0.93 22.72 5.49
N SER A 58 0.16 22.84 4.42
CA SER A 58 -0.95 23.79 4.31
C SER A 58 -2.08 23.45 5.30
N PRO A 59 -2.87 24.44 5.74
CA PRO A 59 -4.05 24.21 6.56
C PRO A 59 -5.11 23.34 5.85
N GLU A 60 -5.17 23.40 4.53
CA GLU A 60 -6.02 22.57 3.68
C GLU A 60 -5.65 21.10 3.82
N CYS A 61 -4.37 20.75 3.70
CA CYS A 61 -3.89 19.39 3.89
C CYS A 61 -4.08 18.90 5.34
N ALA A 62 -3.86 19.77 6.33
CA ALA A 62 -4.13 19.42 7.71
C ALA A 62 -5.62 19.11 7.96
N ALA A 63 -6.53 19.87 7.34
CA ALA A 63 -7.97 19.63 7.41
C ALA A 63 -8.39 18.31 6.77
N VAL A 64 -7.84 17.99 5.58
CA VAL A 64 -8.10 16.73 4.86
C VAL A 64 -7.60 15.55 5.68
N VAL A 65 -6.30 15.54 6.04
CA VAL A 65 -5.65 14.43 6.76
C VAL A 65 -6.34 14.16 8.10
N GLY A 66 -6.75 15.22 8.81
CA GLY A 66 -7.47 15.12 10.08
C GLY A 66 -8.88 14.52 9.95
N ALA A 67 -9.52 14.70 8.79
CA ALA A 67 -10.87 14.19 8.53
C ALA A 67 -10.90 12.78 7.92
N LEU A 68 -9.78 12.26 7.43
CA LEU A 68 -9.73 10.91 6.88
C LEU A 68 -10.11 9.85 7.91
N PRO A 69 -10.86 8.80 7.53
CA PRO A 69 -11.32 7.77 8.44
C PRO A 69 -10.16 6.92 9.00
N ARG A 70 -10.37 6.29 10.16
CA ARG A 70 -9.42 5.34 10.73
C ARG A 70 -9.40 4.00 9.99
N GLU A 71 -10.54 3.62 9.43
CA GLU A 71 -10.73 2.41 8.64
C GLU A 71 -11.36 2.82 7.30
N LEU A 72 -10.86 2.25 6.22
CA LEU A 72 -11.34 2.50 4.86
C LEU A 72 -12.15 1.32 4.36
N LYS A 73 -13.30 1.56 3.78
CA LYS A 73 -14.13 0.49 3.23
C LYS A 73 -13.59 0.04 1.87
N VAL A 74 -13.23 -1.24 1.77
CA VAL A 74 -12.75 -1.89 0.54
C VAL A 74 -13.62 -3.12 0.29
N GLY A 75 -14.53 -3.04 -0.65
CA GLY A 75 -15.57 -4.06 -0.81
C GLY A 75 -16.41 -4.20 0.46
N ASP A 76 -16.39 -5.38 1.07
CA ASP A 76 -17.08 -5.67 2.35
C ASP A 76 -16.15 -5.57 3.56
N ALA A 77 -14.85 -5.34 3.36
CA ALA A 77 -13.85 -5.24 4.42
C ALA A 77 -13.68 -3.80 4.93
N LEU A 78 -13.31 -3.69 6.21
CA LEU A 78 -12.83 -2.43 6.82
C LEU A 78 -11.32 -2.56 7.01
N VAL A 79 -10.57 -1.82 6.21
CA VAL A 79 -9.11 -1.87 6.19
C VAL A 79 -8.56 -0.78 7.11
N PRO A 80 -7.79 -1.13 8.15
CA PRO A 80 -7.29 -0.18 9.13
C PRO A 80 -6.19 0.73 8.58
N ARG A 81 -5.96 1.88 9.26
CA ARG A 81 -4.78 2.70 8.99
C ARG A 81 -3.52 1.88 9.24
N ARG A 82 -2.56 2.02 8.33
CA ARG A 82 -1.24 1.41 8.41
C ARG A 82 -0.20 2.45 8.79
N GLU A 83 0.67 2.12 9.73
CA GLU A 83 1.78 2.97 10.13
C GLU A 83 2.77 3.16 8.97
N LEU A 84 3.33 4.35 8.84
CA LEU A 84 4.37 4.64 7.85
C LEU A 84 5.76 4.50 8.47
N ALA A 85 6.67 3.88 7.71
CA ALA A 85 8.08 3.82 8.10
C ALA A 85 8.70 5.23 8.11
N GLN A 86 9.61 5.47 9.05
CA GLN A 86 10.28 6.75 9.20
C GLN A 86 11.54 6.84 8.30
N PRO A 87 11.79 8.01 7.68
CA PRO A 87 11.00 9.24 7.70
C PRO A 87 9.73 9.13 6.84
N ALA A 88 8.57 9.38 7.44
CA ALA A 88 7.29 9.34 6.73
C ALA A 88 7.13 10.58 5.83
N PRO A 89 6.61 10.44 4.59
CA PRO A 89 6.26 11.58 3.77
C PRO A 89 5.20 12.46 4.45
N PRO A 90 5.31 13.79 4.38
CA PRO A 90 4.36 14.69 5.01
C PRO A 90 2.95 14.54 4.39
N ALA A 91 1.92 14.89 5.14
CA ALA A 91 0.50 14.85 4.76
C ALA A 91 0.10 13.56 4.02
N THR A 92 0.64 12.43 4.47
CA THR A 92 0.42 11.11 3.87
C THR A 92 -0.23 10.17 4.88
N ILE A 93 -1.28 9.49 4.46
CA ILE A 93 -1.95 8.44 5.22
C ILE A 93 -1.99 7.17 4.38
N ALA A 94 -1.86 6.02 5.03
CA ALA A 94 -2.00 4.72 4.41
C ALA A 94 -3.01 3.85 5.17
N TRP A 95 -3.68 2.97 4.44
CA TRP A 95 -4.49 1.87 4.94
C TRP A 95 -3.96 0.59 4.33
N GLY A 96 -4.03 -0.50 5.06
CA GLY A 96 -3.57 -1.81 4.61
C GLY A 96 -3.37 -2.76 5.78
N ASP A 97 -3.43 -4.05 5.49
CA ASP A 97 -3.20 -5.12 6.44
C ASP A 97 -2.51 -6.32 5.75
N GLY A 98 -2.54 -7.50 6.39
CA GLY A 98 -1.96 -8.71 5.82
C GLY A 98 -2.65 -9.21 4.54
N ASP A 99 -3.92 -8.88 4.37
CA ASP A 99 -4.78 -9.38 3.29
C ASP A 99 -5.04 -8.35 2.19
N HIS A 100 -4.84 -7.06 2.48
CA HIS A 100 -5.10 -5.95 1.56
C HIS A 100 -3.82 -5.16 1.29
N ASP A 101 -3.53 -5.01 -0.01
CA ASP A 101 -2.43 -4.16 -0.46
C ASP A 101 -2.67 -2.70 -0.06
N PRO A 102 -1.58 -1.89 0.14
CA PRO A 102 -1.71 -0.56 0.68
C PRO A 102 -2.49 0.41 -0.22
N ILE A 103 -3.43 1.11 0.37
CA ILE A 103 -4.09 2.29 -0.21
C ILE A 103 -3.47 3.52 0.43
N THR A 104 -3.07 4.51 -0.36
CA THR A 104 -2.43 5.72 0.17
C THR A 104 -3.12 6.99 -0.29
N VAL A 105 -3.18 7.97 0.62
CA VAL A 105 -3.57 9.35 0.31
C VAL A 105 -2.39 10.27 0.58
N ARG A 106 -2.08 11.14 -0.36
CA ARG A 106 -1.06 12.19 -0.24
C ARG A 106 -1.67 13.54 -0.58
N CYS A 107 -1.47 14.52 0.27
CA CYS A 107 -2.00 15.87 0.08
C CYS A 107 -0.87 16.86 -0.17
N GLY A 108 -1.15 17.88 -0.99
CA GLY A 108 -0.24 18.99 -1.26
C GLY A 108 0.87 18.66 -2.25
N ILE A 109 0.67 17.65 -3.09
CA ILE A 109 1.62 17.28 -4.15
C ILE A 109 1.63 18.32 -5.27
N ASP A 110 2.66 18.30 -6.10
CA ASP A 110 2.71 19.12 -7.31
C ASP A 110 1.63 18.73 -8.32
N ALA A 111 1.27 19.69 -9.19
CA ALA A 111 0.39 19.42 -10.32
C ALA A 111 0.97 18.31 -11.20
N PRO A 112 0.20 17.27 -11.53
CA PRO A 112 0.69 16.19 -12.38
C PRO A 112 0.86 16.68 -13.83
N ALA A 113 1.87 16.15 -14.52
CA ALA A 113 2.16 16.51 -15.90
C ALA A 113 1.00 16.10 -16.86
N GLU A 114 0.23 15.10 -16.48
CA GLU A 114 -0.94 14.59 -17.21
C GLU A 114 -2.14 15.53 -17.15
N LEU A 115 -2.16 16.51 -16.23
CA LEU A 115 -3.22 17.49 -16.11
C LEU A 115 -3.08 18.56 -17.21
N THR A 116 -3.65 18.27 -18.35
CA THR A 116 -3.69 19.17 -19.52
C THR A 116 -5.11 19.68 -19.76
N PRO A 117 -5.31 20.76 -20.52
CA PRO A 117 -6.66 21.26 -20.87
C PRO A 117 -7.56 20.24 -21.57
N THR A 118 -6.99 19.19 -22.13
CA THR A 118 -7.70 18.09 -22.81
C THR A 118 -7.76 16.81 -21.99
N ALA A 119 -7.25 16.84 -20.74
CA ALA A 119 -7.28 15.67 -19.87
C ALA A 119 -8.72 15.24 -19.59
N GLN A 120 -8.95 13.93 -19.61
CA GLN A 120 -10.25 13.36 -19.26
C GLN A 120 -10.38 13.33 -17.74
N LEU A 121 -11.36 14.03 -17.21
CA LEU A 121 -11.66 14.06 -15.79
C LEU A 121 -12.93 13.28 -15.49
N VAL A 122 -12.94 12.60 -14.35
CA VAL A 122 -14.09 11.87 -13.84
C VAL A 122 -14.64 12.63 -12.64
N ASP A 123 -15.92 12.95 -12.63
CA ASP A 123 -16.59 13.54 -11.46
C ASP A 123 -17.07 12.41 -10.52
N VAL A 124 -16.64 12.46 -9.28
CA VAL A 124 -17.12 11.55 -8.24
C VAL A 124 -17.56 12.37 -7.04
N SER A 125 -18.84 12.37 -6.75
CA SER A 125 -19.47 13.12 -5.65
C SER A 125 -19.08 14.62 -5.63
N GLY A 126 -19.01 15.24 -6.82
CA GLY A 126 -18.71 16.66 -7.00
C GLY A 126 -17.22 17.03 -6.89
N VAL A 127 -16.33 16.04 -6.90
CA VAL A 127 -14.88 16.21 -7.01
C VAL A 127 -14.42 15.75 -8.38
N SER A 128 -13.65 16.58 -9.08
CA SER A 128 -13.07 16.24 -10.39
C SER A 128 -11.74 15.52 -10.21
N TRP A 129 -11.67 14.29 -10.72
CA TRP A 129 -10.52 13.41 -10.60
C TRP A 129 -9.84 13.17 -11.94
N LEU A 130 -8.52 13.25 -11.92
CA LEU A 130 -7.66 12.77 -13.00
C LEU A 130 -7.20 11.35 -12.67
N GLU A 131 -7.47 10.41 -13.57
CA GLU A 131 -7.04 9.02 -13.44
C GLU A 131 -5.69 8.82 -14.12
N ILE A 132 -4.74 8.21 -13.40
CA ILE A 132 -3.42 7.84 -13.90
C ILE A 132 -3.18 6.37 -13.58
N ASN A 133 -3.07 5.54 -14.62
CA ASN A 133 -2.82 4.10 -14.49
C ASN A 133 -1.33 3.81 -14.67
N GLN A 134 -0.70 3.17 -13.68
CA GLN A 134 0.71 2.80 -13.71
C GLN A 134 0.93 1.40 -13.14
N GLY A 135 1.42 0.48 -13.96
CA GLY A 135 1.91 -0.82 -13.50
C GLY A 135 0.90 -1.73 -12.77
N GLY A 136 -0.41 -1.54 -12.99
CA GLY A 136 -1.46 -2.30 -12.32
C GLY A 136 -2.13 -1.55 -11.16
N ASP A 137 -1.53 -0.48 -10.68
CA ASP A 137 -2.12 0.42 -9.69
C ASP A 137 -2.76 1.62 -10.38
N THR A 138 -3.78 2.19 -9.75
CA THR A 138 -4.45 3.41 -10.22
C THR A 138 -4.23 4.53 -9.22
N SER A 139 -3.78 5.68 -9.71
CA SER A 139 -3.70 6.91 -8.94
C SER A 139 -4.78 7.88 -9.41
N TRP A 140 -5.59 8.35 -8.48
CA TRP A 140 -6.63 9.35 -8.67
C TRP A 140 -6.18 10.66 -8.05
N LEU A 141 -6.16 11.73 -8.83
CA LEU A 141 -5.79 13.07 -8.35
C LEU A 141 -7.00 13.99 -8.36
N ALA A 142 -7.38 14.52 -7.20
CA ALA A 142 -8.36 15.58 -7.09
C ALA A 142 -7.72 16.87 -7.59
N VAL A 143 -8.32 17.47 -8.64
CA VAL A 143 -7.72 18.59 -9.38
C VAL A 143 -8.54 19.88 -9.34
N ASP A 144 -9.68 19.86 -8.65
CA ASP A 144 -10.60 21.00 -8.53
C ASP A 144 -10.71 21.51 -7.08
N ARG A 145 -9.64 21.40 -6.34
CA ARG A 145 -9.52 21.86 -4.94
C ARG A 145 -8.29 22.76 -4.78
N PRO A 146 -8.19 23.54 -3.66
CA PRO A 146 -7.06 24.45 -3.42
C PRO A 146 -5.70 23.76 -3.42
N VAL A 147 -5.66 22.48 -3.07
CA VAL A 147 -4.46 21.63 -3.05
C VAL A 147 -4.73 20.34 -3.82
N TYR A 148 -3.73 19.81 -4.50
CA TYR A 148 -3.84 18.52 -5.15
C TYR A 148 -3.76 17.38 -4.13
N VAL A 149 -4.70 16.44 -4.24
CA VAL A 149 -4.76 15.26 -3.36
C VAL A 149 -4.73 14.01 -4.22
N ALA A 150 -3.73 13.15 -3.99
CA ALA A 150 -3.62 11.87 -4.67
C ALA A 150 -4.15 10.75 -3.79
N LEU A 151 -4.97 9.88 -4.38
CA LEU A 151 -5.36 8.59 -3.85
C LEU A 151 -4.77 7.50 -4.75
N SER A 152 -3.87 6.67 -4.22
CA SER A 152 -3.34 5.51 -4.95
C SER A 152 -3.98 4.25 -4.41
N VAL A 153 -4.54 3.44 -5.31
CA VAL A 153 -5.23 2.20 -5.00
C VAL A 153 -4.67 1.05 -5.84
N PRO A 154 -4.49 -0.13 -5.25
CA PRO A 154 -4.18 -1.35 -6.01
C PRO A 154 -5.26 -1.68 -7.01
N GLY A 155 -4.89 -2.36 -8.09
CA GLY A 155 -5.85 -2.85 -9.07
C GLY A 155 -6.92 -3.72 -8.43
N GLY A 156 -8.18 -3.51 -8.84
CA GLY A 156 -9.31 -4.28 -8.31
C GLY A 156 -9.89 -3.81 -6.97
N THR A 157 -9.37 -2.74 -6.37
CA THR A 157 -9.89 -2.18 -5.10
C THR A 157 -11.34 -1.68 -5.19
N GLY A 158 -11.84 -1.39 -6.38
CA GLY A 158 -13.17 -0.78 -6.58
C GLY A 158 -13.18 0.72 -6.29
N THR A 159 -14.38 1.32 -6.31
CA THR A 159 -14.54 2.79 -6.21
C THR A 159 -14.87 3.30 -4.80
N GLY A 160 -15.01 2.41 -3.82
CA GLY A 160 -15.35 2.77 -2.43
C GLY A 160 -14.42 3.84 -1.84
N PRO A 161 -13.09 3.60 -1.83
CA PRO A 161 -12.11 4.55 -1.31
C PRO A 161 -12.16 5.92 -2.00
N LEU A 162 -12.43 5.94 -3.31
CA LEU A 162 -12.56 7.18 -4.08
C LEU A 162 -13.80 7.98 -3.67
N GLN A 163 -14.92 7.29 -3.43
CA GLN A 163 -16.17 7.91 -2.97
C GLN A 163 -16.02 8.49 -1.56
N ASP A 164 -15.42 7.72 -0.64
CA ASP A 164 -15.17 8.14 0.73
C ASP A 164 -14.26 9.37 0.78
N LEU A 165 -13.18 9.36 0.00
CA LEU A 165 -12.28 10.51 -0.09
C LEU A 165 -12.96 11.72 -0.74
N SER A 166 -13.77 11.51 -1.79
CA SER A 166 -14.54 12.58 -2.42
C SER A 166 -15.49 13.27 -1.44
N ALA A 167 -16.13 12.51 -0.55
CA ALA A 167 -16.98 13.07 0.49
C ALA A 167 -16.20 13.96 1.46
N VAL A 168 -15.02 13.48 1.91
CA VAL A 168 -14.12 14.26 2.78
C VAL A 168 -13.66 15.55 2.10
N LEU A 169 -13.21 15.45 0.84
CA LEU A 169 -12.75 16.64 0.09
C LEU A 169 -13.87 17.64 -0.15
N GLY A 170 -15.07 17.15 -0.47
CA GLY A 170 -16.25 18.00 -0.66
C GLY A 170 -16.68 18.75 0.59
N GLU A 171 -16.49 18.16 1.77
CA GLU A 171 -16.78 18.77 3.06
C GLU A 171 -15.70 19.77 3.52
N LYS A 172 -14.43 19.42 3.32
CA LYS A 172 -13.30 20.17 3.90
C LYS A 172 -12.71 21.24 3.00
N LEU A 173 -12.84 21.09 1.68
CA LEU A 173 -12.22 22.01 0.72
C LEU A 173 -13.24 22.62 -0.24
N PRO A 174 -13.18 23.94 -0.48
CA PRO A 174 -14.03 24.58 -1.47
C PRO A 174 -13.65 24.11 -2.88
N LYS A 175 -14.65 23.98 -3.75
CA LYS A 175 -14.42 23.70 -5.16
C LYS A 175 -13.78 24.90 -5.85
N GLN A 176 -12.81 24.63 -6.73
CA GLN A 176 -12.13 25.64 -7.55
C GLN A 176 -12.14 25.22 -9.03
N PRO A 177 -11.98 26.17 -9.98
CA PRO A 177 -11.72 25.82 -11.37
C PRO A 177 -10.43 24.98 -11.47
N VAL A 178 -10.46 23.96 -12.33
CA VAL A 178 -9.28 23.10 -12.60
C VAL A 178 -8.16 23.89 -13.26
N PHE A 179 -8.54 24.83 -14.12
CA PHE A 179 -7.64 25.77 -14.78
C PHE A 179 -8.11 27.19 -14.45
N PRO A 180 -7.23 28.07 -13.96
CA PRO A 180 -7.55 29.47 -13.66
C PRO A 180 -7.77 30.33 -14.93
#